data_dcd31a5c0dfd03d8269aad9d2820ec65
#
_entry.id   dcd31a5c0dfd03d8269aad9d2820ec65
#
_cell.length_a   1.000
_cell.length_b   1.000
_cell.length_c   1.000
_cell.angle_alpha   90.00
_cell.angle_beta   90.00
_cell.angle_gamma   90.00
#
_symmetry.space_group_name_H-M   'P 1'
#
loop_
_entity.id
_entity.type
_entity.pdbx_description
1 polymer ?
#
loop_
_entity_poly.entity_id
_entity_poly.type
_entity_poly.pdbx_seq_one_letter_code
_entity_poly.pdbx_strand_id
1 'polypeptide(L)'
;MTGTVSCFHCGTAIDGTTHHALQIDGKPVTLCSPACVEVATRIRDKGLTGFYRFRTGASVPAGKDTASGRWASYDREALQREFVSSHGDGSREAQLLLQGVRCAACSWLIERAMTAVPGVREIAVDPLTTRTRLRWDPGITRLGDLLERIAALGYDPYPYTEDEAGRAAILERRAALPRLIVAGLGMSETMGYAV
;
A
#
# COMPACT_ATOMS: atom_id res chain seq x y z
N MET A 1 35.75 2.43 -11.33
CA MET A 1 34.31 2.76 -11.48
C MET A 1 33.54 1.83 -10.56
N THR A 2 33.28 2.25 -9.34
CA THR A 2 32.52 1.49 -8.34
C THR A 2 31.04 1.62 -8.69
N GLY A 3 30.50 0.62 -9.38
CA GLY A 3 29.07 0.58 -9.67
C GLY A 3 28.28 0.51 -8.38
N THR A 4 27.45 1.51 -8.12
CA THR A 4 26.54 1.54 -6.97
C THR A 4 25.54 0.39 -7.13
N VAL A 5 25.62 -0.63 -6.29
CA VAL A 5 24.66 -1.73 -6.27
C VAL A 5 23.39 -1.24 -5.58
N SER A 6 22.23 -1.43 -6.22
CA SER A 6 20.95 -1.07 -5.64
C SER A 6 20.19 -2.32 -5.19
N CYS A 7 19.38 -2.15 -4.15
CA CYS A 7 18.53 -3.21 -3.63
C CYS A 7 17.51 -3.68 -4.68
N PHE A 8 17.50 -4.96 -4.98
CA PHE A 8 16.57 -5.53 -5.96
C PHE A 8 15.11 -5.29 -5.58
N HIS A 9 14.74 -5.27 -4.28
CA HIS A 9 13.36 -5.06 -3.85
C HIS A 9 12.97 -3.58 -3.84
N CYS A 10 13.68 -2.72 -3.11
CA CYS A 10 13.27 -1.33 -2.86
C CYS A 10 14.08 -0.27 -3.63
N GLY A 11 15.12 -0.66 -4.38
CA GLY A 11 15.93 0.28 -5.17
C GLY A 11 16.90 1.15 -4.37
N THR A 12 16.90 1.06 -3.02
CA THR A 12 17.84 1.83 -2.19
C THR A 12 19.28 1.46 -2.54
N ALA A 13 20.14 2.45 -2.67
CA ALA A 13 21.57 2.23 -2.87
C ALA A 13 22.16 1.45 -1.68
N ILE A 14 23.00 0.47 -1.98
CA ILE A 14 23.68 -0.34 -0.98
C ILE A 14 25.09 0.21 -0.83
N ASP A 15 25.32 0.94 0.25
CA ASP A 15 26.62 1.50 0.62
C ASP A 15 27.32 0.54 1.57
N GLY A 16 28.44 -0.04 1.12
CA GLY A 16 29.33 -0.81 1.98
C GLY A 16 29.16 -2.33 1.94
N THR A 17 29.70 -2.99 2.97
CA THR A 17 29.91 -4.44 3.04
C THR A 17 28.68 -5.25 3.44
N THR A 18 27.60 -4.61 3.89
CA THR A 18 26.41 -5.30 4.40
C THR A 18 25.36 -5.41 3.30
N HIS A 19 25.39 -6.51 2.58
CA HIS A 19 24.36 -6.86 1.61
C HIS A 19 23.91 -8.30 1.83
N HIS A 20 22.67 -8.57 1.44
CA HIS A 20 22.08 -9.89 1.55
C HIS A 20 21.79 -10.44 0.15
N ALA A 21 22.14 -11.69 -0.08
CA ALA A 21 21.88 -12.38 -1.35
C ALA A 21 20.64 -13.29 -1.21
N LEU A 22 19.79 -13.29 -2.22
CA LEU A 22 18.64 -14.17 -2.35
C LEU A 22 18.55 -14.69 -3.79
N GLN A 23 18.03 -15.88 -3.99
CA GLN A 23 17.73 -16.37 -5.34
C GLN A 23 16.25 -16.14 -5.67
N ILE A 24 15.99 -15.48 -6.82
CA ILE A 24 14.64 -15.26 -7.37
C ILE A 24 14.65 -15.71 -8.82
N ASP A 25 13.77 -16.65 -9.16
CA ASP A 25 13.69 -17.26 -10.51
C ASP A 25 15.05 -17.78 -11.01
N GLY A 26 15.83 -18.40 -10.09
CA GLY A 26 17.16 -18.95 -10.40
C GLY A 26 18.28 -17.90 -10.57
N LYS A 27 18.01 -16.63 -10.37
CA LYS A 27 19.00 -15.54 -10.47
C LYS A 27 19.35 -15.00 -9.09
N PRO A 28 20.65 -14.81 -8.78
CA PRO A 28 21.05 -14.17 -7.54
C PRO A 28 20.70 -12.68 -7.58
N VAL A 29 20.05 -12.19 -6.53
CA VAL A 29 19.69 -10.79 -6.36
C VAL A 29 20.25 -10.25 -5.05
N THR A 30 20.58 -8.95 -5.02
CA THR A 30 21.15 -8.28 -3.84
C THR A 30 20.08 -7.42 -3.16
N LEU A 31 20.03 -7.49 -1.84
CA LEU A 31 19.04 -6.82 -0.99
C LEU A 31 19.75 -6.01 0.10
N CYS A 32 19.17 -4.85 0.49
CA CYS A 32 19.81 -3.90 1.41
C CYS A 32 19.63 -4.24 2.89
N SER A 33 18.63 -5.03 3.25
CA SER A 33 18.30 -5.27 4.64
C SER A 33 17.62 -6.62 4.87
N PRO A 34 17.65 -7.18 6.09
CA PRO A 34 16.91 -8.39 6.44
C PRO A 34 15.40 -8.27 6.16
N ALA A 35 14.81 -7.10 6.39
CA ALA A 35 13.40 -6.86 6.10
C ALA A 35 13.08 -7.00 4.60
N CYS A 36 13.94 -6.48 3.72
CA CYS A 36 13.80 -6.69 2.28
C CYS A 36 13.99 -8.15 1.86
N VAL A 37 14.87 -8.89 2.56
CA VAL A 37 15.03 -10.34 2.36
C VAL A 37 13.75 -11.07 2.72
N GLU A 38 13.16 -10.76 3.87
CA GLU A 38 11.95 -11.41 4.37
C GLU A 38 10.77 -11.21 3.41
N VAL A 39 10.52 -9.97 2.98
CA VAL A 39 9.47 -9.67 2.00
C VAL A 39 9.72 -10.37 0.67
N ALA A 40 10.94 -10.30 0.15
CA ALA A 40 11.29 -10.95 -1.11
C ALA A 40 11.18 -12.49 -1.04
N THR A 41 11.54 -13.08 0.09
CA THR A 41 11.38 -14.51 0.35
C THR A 41 9.90 -14.90 0.35
N ARG A 42 9.04 -14.14 1.04
CA ARG A 42 7.60 -14.39 1.06
C ARG A 42 6.96 -14.31 -0.34
N ILE A 43 7.37 -13.32 -1.14
CA ILE A 43 6.91 -13.18 -2.54
C ILE A 43 7.33 -14.40 -3.35
N ARG A 44 8.58 -14.83 -3.23
CA ARG A 44 9.12 -16.02 -3.91
C ARG A 44 8.39 -17.28 -3.49
N ASP A 45 8.29 -17.53 -2.19
CA ASP A 45 7.75 -18.78 -1.64
C ASP A 45 6.26 -18.96 -1.91
N LYS A 46 5.55 -17.83 -2.14
CA LYS A 46 4.15 -17.84 -2.61
C LYS A 46 4.02 -17.94 -4.13
N GLY A 47 5.11 -18.08 -4.88
CA GLY A 47 5.09 -18.14 -6.34
C GLY A 47 4.68 -16.82 -7.01
N LEU A 48 4.83 -15.67 -6.33
CA LEU A 48 4.39 -14.36 -6.78
C LEU A 48 5.53 -13.55 -7.42
N THR A 49 6.60 -14.18 -7.90
CA THR A 49 7.77 -13.55 -8.52
C THR A 49 7.43 -12.72 -9.76
N GLY A 50 6.27 -12.98 -10.39
CA GLY A 50 5.71 -12.13 -11.44
C GLY A 50 5.63 -10.65 -11.05
N PHE A 51 5.45 -10.34 -9.77
CA PHE A 51 5.52 -8.98 -9.24
C PHE A 51 6.80 -8.25 -9.69
N TYR A 52 7.96 -8.88 -9.59
CA TYR A 52 9.24 -8.27 -9.97
C TYR A 52 9.40 -8.05 -11.47
N ARG A 53 8.67 -8.80 -12.30
CA ARG A 53 8.68 -8.64 -13.76
C ARG A 53 7.77 -7.53 -14.25
N PHE A 54 6.64 -7.30 -13.56
CA PHE A 54 5.61 -6.37 -14.00
C PHE A 54 5.59 -5.04 -13.27
N ARG A 55 6.36 -4.89 -12.19
CA ARG A 55 6.45 -3.61 -11.49
C ARG A 55 7.11 -2.53 -12.37
N THR A 56 6.59 -1.32 -12.31
CA THR A 56 7.11 -0.16 -13.06
C THR A 56 8.22 0.59 -12.32
N GLY A 57 8.51 0.22 -11.07
CA GLY A 57 9.53 0.86 -10.24
C GLY A 57 9.88 0.04 -9.01
N ALA A 58 10.82 0.54 -8.23
CA ALA A 58 11.21 -0.08 -6.97
C ALA A 58 10.08 0.01 -5.94
N SER A 59 9.97 -1.02 -5.10
CA SER A 59 9.04 -1.05 -3.97
C SER A 59 9.46 -0.07 -2.87
N VAL A 60 8.57 0.20 -1.92
CA VAL A 60 8.97 0.94 -0.70
C VAL A 60 9.93 0.06 0.10
N PRO A 61 10.96 0.64 0.75
CA PRO A 61 11.78 -0.12 1.69
C PRO A 61 10.88 -0.83 2.72
N ALA A 62 11.10 -2.12 2.92
CA ALA A 62 10.36 -2.86 3.93
C ALA A 62 10.60 -2.22 5.30
N GLY A 63 9.50 -1.82 5.96
CA GLY A 63 9.56 -1.10 7.24
C GLY A 63 10.17 -1.95 8.35
N LYS A 64 10.79 -1.27 9.31
CA LYS A 64 11.39 -1.89 10.49
C LYS A 64 10.34 -2.36 11.51
N ASP A 65 9.09 -1.94 11.37
CA ASP A 65 8.02 -2.14 12.37
C ASP A 65 7.00 -3.19 11.92
N THR A 66 7.44 -4.39 11.60
CA THR A 66 6.58 -5.57 11.59
C THR A 66 6.43 -6.12 13.01
N ALA A 67 6.16 -5.24 13.99
CA ALA A 67 5.86 -5.69 15.35
C ALA A 67 4.59 -6.54 15.31
N SER A 68 4.76 -7.84 15.52
CA SER A 68 3.66 -8.78 15.69
C SER A 68 2.69 -8.22 16.74
N GLY A 69 1.40 -8.13 16.38
CA GLY A 69 0.37 -7.62 17.28
C GLY A 69 0.02 -6.12 17.12
N ARG A 70 0.71 -5.35 16.28
CA ARG A 70 0.35 -3.94 15.99
C ARG A 70 -1.11 -3.82 15.53
N TRP A 71 -1.58 -4.78 14.78
CA TRP A 71 -2.90 -4.79 14.16
C TRP A 71 -4.00 -5.43 15.04
N ALA A 72 -3.65 -6.06 16.16
CA ALA A 72 -4.62 -6.69 17.08
C ALA A 72 -5.64 -5.70 17.67
N SER A 73 -5.29 -4.41 17.78
CA SER A 73 -6.20 -3.37 18.20
C SER A 73 -7.39 -3.19 17.26
N TYR A 74 -7.24 -3.49 15.98
CA TYR A 74 -8.30 -3.39 14.96
C TYR A 74 -9.33 -4.52 15.03
N ASP A 75 -9.09 -5.54 15.86
CA ASP A 75 -10.08 -6.58 16.16
C ASP A 75 -11.15 -6.11 17.17
N ARG A 76 -10.94 -4.95 17.82
CA ARG A 76 -11.90 -4.38 18.75
C ARG A 76 -13.13 -3.89 18.00
N GLU A 77 -14.30 -4.38 18.38
CA GLU A 77 -15.56 -4.03 17.73
C GLU A 77 -15.87 -2.53 17.75
N ALA A 78 -15.48 -1.84 18.83
CA ALA A 78 -15.63 -0.39 18.93
C ALA A 78 -14.90 0.38 17.83
N LEU A 79 -13.68 -0.06 17.47
CA LEU A 79 -12.90 0.53 16.36
C LEU A 79 -13.48 0.14 15.00
N GLN A 80 -13.92 -1.10 14.84
CA GLN A 80 -14.45 -1.58 13.56
C GLN A 80 -15.73 -0.84 13.14
N ARG A 81 -16.55 -0.36 14.06
CA ARG A 81 -17.77 0.39 13.75
C ARG A 81 -17.55 1.62 12.89
N GLU A 82 -16.36 2.19 12.88
CA GLU A 82 -16.05 3.40 12.15
C GLU A 82 -15.72 3.16 10.66
N PHE A 83 -15.19 1.96 10.31
CA PHE A 83 -14.70 1.68 8.95
C PHE A 83 -15.03 0.27 8.44
N VAL A 84 -15.80 -0.52 9.21
CA VAL A 84 -16.22 -1.87 8.82
C VAL A 84 -17.74 -1.91 8.68
N SER A 85 -18.21 -2.38 7.54
CA SER A 85 -19.61 -2.65 7.25
C SER A 85 -19.92 -4.15 7.39
N SER A 86 -21.11 -4.47 7.85
CA SER A 86 -21.62 -5.86 7.92
C SER A 86 -22.61 -6.11 6.79
N HIS A 87 -22.48 -7.25 6.13
CA HIS A 87 -23.38 -7.69 5.06
C HIS A 87 -24.38 -8.73 5.57
N GLY A 88 -25.51 -8.83 4.88
CA GLY A 88 -26.60 -9.77 5.25
C GLY A 88 -26.22 -11.26 5.17
N ASP A 89 -25.10 -11.60 4.53
CA ASP A 89 -24.54 -12.95 4.44
C ASP A 89 -23.56 -13.28 5.59
N GLY A 90 -23.47 -12.40 6.59
CA GLY A 90 -22.57 -12.54 7.74
C GLY A 90 -21.12 -12.12 7.46
N SER A 91 -20.78 -11.76 6.23
CA SER A 91 -19.45 -11.22 5.92
C SER A 91 -19.29 -9.79 6.43
N ARG A 92 -18.04 -9.38 6.67
CA ARG A 92 -17.65 -8.01 6.99
C ARG A 92 -16.81 -7.44 5.87
N GLU A 93 -16.89 -6.12 5.69
CA GLU A 93 -16.12 -5.39 4.68
C GLU A 93 -15.44 -4.18 5.34
N ALA A 94 -14.14 -4.03 5.13
CA ALA A 94 -13.37 -2.87 5.56
C ALA A 94 -12.93 -2.04 4.36
N GLN A 95 -12.97 -0.72 4.52
CA GLN A 95 -12.33 0.24 3.64
C GLN A 95 -10.97 0.62 4.21
N LEU A 96 -9.93 0.46 3.41
CA LEU A 96 -8.54 0.68 3.81
C LEU A 96 -7.83 1.58 2.80
N LEU A 97 -6.79 2.28 3.27
CA LEU A 97 -5.74 2.87 2.44
C LEU A 97 -4.47 2.05 2.61
N LEU A 98 -3.82 1.71 1.51
CA LEU A 98 -2.55 0.98 1.55
C LEU A 98 -1.40 1.90 1.15
N GLN A 99 -0.53 2.22 2.11
CA GLN A 99 0.73 2.90 1.77
C GLN A 99 1.69 1.92 1.10
N GLY A 100 2.44 2.44 0.11
CA GLY A 100 3.43 1.66 -0.61
C GLY A 100 2.95 1.08 -1.93
N VAL A 101 1.65 1.15 -2.26
CA VAL A 101 1.12 0.79 -3.56
C VAL A 101 1.53 1.87 -4.57
N ARG A 102 2.25 1.50 -5.62
CA ARG A 102 2.79 2.43 -6.63
C ARG A 102 2.42 2.08 -8.06
N CYS A 103 1.93 0.89 -8.30
CA CYS A 103 1.60 0.41 -9.64
C CYS A 103 0.64 -0.77 -9.59
N ALA A 104 0.08 -1.10 -10.74
CA ALA A 104 -0.83 -2.23 -10.88
C ALA A 104 -0.23 -3.59 -10.45
N ALA A 105 1.10 -3.77 -10.56
CA ALA A 105 1.76 -4.98 -10.08
C ALA A 105 1.69 -5.11 -8.55
N CYS A 106 1.71 -3.98 -7.82
CA CYS A 106 1.52 -3.97 -6.36
C CYS A 106 0.09 -4.43 -6.00
N SER A 107 -0.93 -3.86 -6.67
CA SER A 107 -2.33 -4.26 -6.48
C SER A 107 -2.52 -5.74 -6.77
N TRP A 108 -2.03 -6.21 -7.90
CA TRP A 108 -2.08 -7.62 -8.27
C TRP A 108 -1.42 -8.54 -7.23
N LEU A 109 -0.24 -8.15 -6.71
CA LEU A 109 0.46 -8.92 -5.68
C LEU A 109 -0.38 -9.06 -4.41
N ILE A 110 -0.94 -7.95 -3.92
CA ILE A 110 -1.75 -7.91 -2.71
C ILE A 110 -3.02 -8.74 -2.92
N GLU A 111 -3.76 -8.50 -3.99
CA GLU A 111 -4.99 -9.22 -4.31
C GLU A 111 -4.74 -10.72 -4.42
N ARG A 112 -3.71 -11.13 -5.16
CA ARG A 112 -3.36 -12.54 -5.33
C ARG A 112 -2.95 -13.21 -4.03
N ALA A 113 -2.15 -12.53 -3.20
CA ALA A 113 -1.71 -13.05 -1.92
C ALA A 113 -2.86 -13.18 -0.92
N MET A 114 -3.77 -12.21 -0.90
CA MET A 114 -4.88 -12.16 0.06
C MET A 114 -6.04 -13.06 -0.34
N THR A 115 -6.35 -13.21 -1.62
CA THR A 115 -7.37 -14.15 -2.11
C THR A 115 -7.04 -15.61 -1.72
N ALA A 116 -5.77 -15.94 -1.52
CA ALA A 116 -5.35 -17.26 -1.05
C ALA A 116 -5.53 -17.47 0.47
N VAL A 117 -5.94 -16.44 1.22
CA VAL A 117 -6.12 -16.53 2.68
C VAL A 117 -7.51 -17.10 2.99
N PRO A 118 -7.62 -18.15 3.79
CA PRO A 118 -8.91 -18.67 4.22
C PRO A 118 -9.75 -17.58 4.91
N GLY A 119 -11.02 -17.49 4.53
CA GLY A 119 -11.95 -16.49 5.06
C GLY A 119 -11.97 -15.17 4.27
N VAL A 120 -11.01 -14.88 3.41
CA VAL A 120 -11.13 -13.73 2.49
C VAL A 120 -12.10 -14.08 1.37
N ARG A 121 -13.13 -13.27 1.21
CA ARG A 121 -14.14 -13.43 0.15
C ARG A 121 -13.82 -12.59 -1.06
N GLU A 122 -13.39 -11.35 -0.83
CA GLU A 122 -13.07 -10.42 -1.89
C GLU A 122 -12.00 -9.44 -1.40
N ILE A 123 -11.09 -9.06 -2.28
CA ILE A 123 -10.20 -7.92 -2.10
C ILE A 123 -10.03 -7.21 -3.45
N ALA A 124 -10.15 -5.89 -3.43
CA ALA A 124 -9.92 -5.03 -4.58
C ALA A 124 -9.05 -3.85 -4.16
N VAL A 125 -7.95 -3.63 -4.87
CA VAL A 125 -6.98 -2.56 -4.61
C VAL A 125 -6.93 -1.63 -5.81
N ASP A 126 -7.34 -0.38 -5.62
CA ASP A 126 -7.19 0.66 -6.64
C ASP A 126 -5.75 1.19 -6.64
N PRO A 127 -4.97 0.98 -7.72
CA PRO A 127 -3.58 1.41 -7.78
C PRO A 127 -3.40 2.94 -7.86
N LEU A 128 -4.44 3.69 -8.21
CA LEU A 128 -4.37 5.14 -8.36
C LEU A 128 -4.67 5.85 -7.04
N THR A 129 -5.69 5.39 -6.34
CA THR A 129 -6.14 6.00 -5.07
C THR A 129 -5.59 5.26 -3.85
N THR A 130 -4.97 4.10 -4.04
CA THR A 130 -4.53 3.18 -2.98
C THR A 130 -5.64 2.70 -2.05
N ARG A 131 -6.90 3.00 -2.41
CA ARG A 131 -8.06 2.50 -1.68
C ARG A 131 -8.20 1.01 -1.89
N THR A 132 -8.53 0.34 -0.80
CA THR A 132 -8.68 -1.12 -0.79
C THR A 132 -9.97 -1.48 -0.11
N ARG A 133 -10.77 -2.28 -0.79
CA ARG A 133 -11.95 -2.91 -0.24
C ARG A 133 -11.60 -4.37 0.09
N LEU A 134 -11.72 -4.72 1.36
CA LEU A 134 -11.44 -6.07 1.87
C LEU A 134 -12.68 -6.65 2.53
N ARG A 135 -13.21 -7.74 1.96
CA ARG A 135 -14.38 -8.48 2.47
C ARG A 135 -13.96 -9.85 2.97
N TRP A 136 -14.38 -10.19 4.18
CA TRP A 136 -13.98 -11.46 4.80
C TRP A 136 -15.10 -12.06 5.66
N ASP A 137 -14.92 -13.31 6.04
CA ASP A 137 -15.74 -14.04 6.97
C ASP A 137 -15.14 -13.93 8.38
N PRO A 138 -15.80 -13.22 9.32
CA PRO A 138 -15.26 -13.03 10.67
C PRO A 138 -15.25 -14.31 11.52
N GLY A 139 -15.99 -15.33 11.11
CA GLY A 139 -15.95 -16.66 11.74
C GLY A 139 -14.71 -17.47 11.39
N ILE A 140 -14.01 -17.11 10.32
CA ILE A 140 -12.83 -17.83 9.84
C ILE A 140 -11.53 -17.07 10.15
N THR A 141 -11.51 -15.75 9.98
CA THR A 141 -10.30 -14.94 10.17
C THR A 141 -10.62 -13.57 10.76
N ARG A 142 -9.69 -13.01 11.53
CA ARG A 142 -9.82 -11.70 12.16
C ARG A 142 -9.23 -10.63 11.26
N LEU A 143 -9.72 -9.39 11.39
CA LEU A 143 -9.22 -8.25 10.64
C LEU A 143 -7.72 -7.99 10.92
N GLY A 144 -7.31 -8.02 12.20
CA GLY A 144 -5.93 -7.82 12.59
C GLY A 144 -4.97 -8.78 11.90
N ASP A 145 -5.34 -10.06 11.78
CA ASP A 145 -4.54 -11.08 11.09
C ASP A 145 -4.43 -10.79 9.59
N LEU A 146 -5.48 -10.25 8.98
CA LEU A 146 -5.48 -9.85 7.56
C LEU A 146 -4.59 -8.63 7.32
N LEU A 147 -4.66 -7.62 8.19
CA LEU A 147 -3.80 -6.43 8.12
C LEU A 147 -2.33 -6.79 8.32
N GLU A 148 -2.02 -7.70 9.27
CA GLU A 148 -0.67 -8.20 9.47
C GLU A 148 -0.12 -8.92 8.23
N ARG A 149 -0.96 -9.69 7.52
CA ARG A 149 -0.56 -10.33 6.26
C ARG A 149 -0.26 -9.34 5.14
N ILE A 150 -1.02 -8.25 5.04
CA ILE A 150 -0.75 -7.16 4.09
C ILE A 150 0.57 -6.47 4.46
N ALA A 151 0.77 -6.16 5.75
CA ALA A 151 2.01 -5.56 6.24
C ALA A 151 3.23 -6.46 5.98
N ALA A 152 3.05 -7.78 6.10
CA ALA A 152 4.07 -8.78 5.80
C ALA A 152 4.48 -8.84 4.31
N LEU A 153 3.69 -8.28 3.40
CA LEU A 153 4.05 -8.08 1.99
C LEU A 153 4.80 -6.76 1.75
N GLY A 154 4.98 -5.93 2.80
CA GLY A 154 5.68 -4.65 2.72
C GLY A 154 4.76 -3.46 2.44
N TYR A 155 3.45 -3.59 2.64
CA TYR A 155 2.48 -2.52 2.51
C TYR A 155 1.88 -2.17 3.87
N ASP A 156 1.62 -0.89 4.11
CA ASP A 156 1.12 -0.44 5.41
C ASP A 156 -0.38 -0.12 5.29
N PRO A 157 -1.27 -0.97 5.88
CA PRO A 157 -2.71 -0.76 5.80
C PRO A 157 -3.19 0.21 6.88
N TYR A 158 -4.03 1.17 6.50
CA TYR A 158 -4.71 2.10 7.40
C TYR A 158 -6.22 2.03 7.18
N PRO A 159 -7.04 2.10 8.22
CA PRO A 159 -8.48 2.27 8.07
C PRO A 159 -8.78 3.55 7.28
N TYR A 160 -9.77 3.47 6.40
CA TYR A 160 -10.27 4.60 5.64
C TYR A 160 -11.69 4.90 6.11
N THR A 161 -11.91 6.12 6.60
CA THR A 161 -13.23 6.64 6.91
C THR A 161 -13.60 7.72 5.91
N GLU A 162 -14.86 7.79 5.49
CA GLU A 162 -15.32 8.83 4.56
C GLU A 162 -15.12 10.25 5.10
N ASP A 163 -15.13 10.40 6.43
CA ASP A 163 -14.84 11.67 7.10
C ASP A 163 -13.42 12.18 6.85
N GLU A 164 -12.45 11.29 6.73
CA GLU A 164 -11.07 11.67 6.38
C GLU A 164 -10.95 12.08 4.91
N ALA A 165 -11.68 11.43 4.01
CA ALA A 165 -11.77 11.84 2.61
C ALA A 165 -12.43 13.20 2.47
N GLY A 166 -13.50 13.44 3.19
CA GLY A 166 -14.17 14.74 3.24
C GLY A 166 -13.25 15.84 3.74
N ARG A 167 -12.47 15.59 4.80
CA ARG A 167 -11.49 16.56 5.33
C ARG A 167 -10.34 16.80 4.38
N ALA A 168 -9.78 15.77 3.76
CA ALA A 168 -8.72 15.90 2.76
C ALA A 168 -9.19 16.70 1.53
N ALA A 169 -10.39 16.41 1.02
CA ALA A 169 -10.99 17.15 -0.09
C ALA A 169 -11.29 18.62 0.25
N ILE A 170 -11.71 18.90 1.49
CA ILE A 170 -11.93 20.27 1.98
C ILE A 170 -10.60 21.01 2.10
N LEU A 171 -9.55 20.36 2.60
CA LEU A 171 -8.21 20.96 2.69
C LEU A 171 -7.60 21.23 1.31
N GLU A 172 -7.72 20.29 0.37
CA GLU A 172 -7.30 20.51 -1.02
C GLU A 172 -8.08 21.64 -1.70
N ARG A 173 -9.41 21.68 -1.54
CA ARG A 173 -10.22 22.80 -2.04
C ARG A 173 -9.78 24.14 -1.44
N ARG A 174 -9.54 24.19 -0.13
CA ARG A 174 -9.06 25.42 0.53
C ARG A 174 -7.66 25.83 0.05
N ALA A 175 -6.78 24.90 -0.26
CA ALA A 175 -5.45 25.16 -0.81
C ALA A 175 -5.49 25.56 -2.30
N ALA A 176 -6.47 25.09 -3.06
CA ALA A 176 -6.64 25.42 -4.48
C ALA A 176 -7.33 26.77 -4.71
N LEU A 177 -8.25 27.18 -3.83
CA LEU A 177 -9.01 28.43 -3.94
C LEU A 177 -8.14 29.68 -4.10
N PRO A 178 -7.10 29.95 -3.28
CA PRO A 178 -6.26 31.14 -3.46
C PRO A 178 -5.49 31.10 -4.78
N ARG A 179 -5.09 29.91 -5.27
CA ARG A 179 -4.41 29.79 -6.56
C ARG A 179 -5.31 30.13 -7.75
N LEU A 180 -6.58 29.74 -7.68
CA LEU A 180 -7.58 30.07 -8.69
C LEU A 180 -7.93 31.57 -8.68
N ILE A 181 -8.00 32.19 -7.50
CA ILE A 181 -8.26 33.63 -7.36
C ILE A 181 -7.09 34.44 -7.96
N VAL A 182 -5.85 34.09 -7.65
CA VAL A 182 -4.65 34.73 -8.19
C VAL A 182 -4.57 34.58 -9.71
N ALA A 183 -4.85 33.38 -10.23
CA ALA A 183 -4.87 33.15 -11.67
C ALA A 183 -6.00 33.94 -12.37
N GLY A 184 -7.19 34.01 -11.76
CA GLY A 184 -8.33 34.76 -12.30
C GLY A 184 -8.10 36.26 -12.32
N LEU A 185 -7.50 36.82 -11.27
CA LEU A 185 -7.14 38.25 -11.22
C LEU A 185 -6.04 38.59 -12.24
N GLY A 186 -5.02 37.77 -12.39
CA GLY A 186 -3.97 37.99 -13.39
C GLY A 186 -4.48 37.96 -14.83
N MET A 187 -5.51 37.15 -15.11
CA MET A 187 -6.12 37.08 -16.44
C MET A 187 -6.99 38.30 -16.77
N SER A 188 -7.62 38.95 -15.76
CA SER A 188 -8.44 40.14 -15.96
C SER A 188 -7.58 41.38 -16.26
N GLU A 189 -6.38 41.51 -15.73
CA GLU A 189 -5.47 42.63 -16.03
C GLU A 189 -4.91 42.54 -17.46
N THR A 190 -4.64 41.34 -17.97
CA THR A 190 -4.12 41.17 -19.35
C THR A 190 -5.18 41.47 -20.42
N MET A 191 -6.47 41.28 -20.14
CA MET A 191 -7.54 41.65 -21.07
C MET A 191 -7.88 43.15 -21.04
N GLY A 192 -7.58 43.88 -19.96
CA GLY A 192 -7.82 45.31 -19.85
C GLY A 192 -6.85 46.22 -20.61
N TYR A 193 -5.71 45.66 -21.06
CA TYR A 193 -4.68 46.41 -21.83
C TYR A 193 -4.77 46.23 -23.35
N ALA A 194 -5.75 45.54 -23.86
CA ALA A 194 -5.92 45.23 -25.31
C ALA A 194 -7.08 45.99 -25.97
N VAL A 195 -7.41 47.21 -25.47
CA VAL A 195 -8.35 48.13 -26.14
C VAL A 195 -7.66 49.50 -26.36
#